data_23e1535d464f2092baa64755ada189df
#
_entry.id   23e1535d464f2092baa64755ada189df
#
_cell.length_a   1.000
_cell.length_b   1.000
_cell.length_c   1.000
_cell.angle_alpha   90.00
_cell.angle_beta   90.00
_cell.angle_gamma   90.00
#
_symmetry.space_group_name_H-M   'P 1'
#
loop_
_entity.id
_entity.type
_entity.pdbx_description
1 polymer ?
#
loop_
_entity_poly.entity_id
_entity_poly.type
_entity_poly.pdbx_seq_one_letter_code
_entity_poly.pdbx_strand_id
1 'polypeptide(L)'
;MPFDFKTPFQARRLPNRVTEITDPSGVHCFLVEGETQAVLIDTMTGIRGLKEFVSTLTDLPVQVALTHGHMDHAGGVFEFGRCAIHPADIPMLDGRTLPARMGYVRGQLQAQGETDLPDEAAFVPDSPVEFSA
;
A
#
# COMPACT_ATOMS: atom_id res chain seq x y z
N MET A 1 22.55 2.15 -2.02
CA MET A 1 22.11 0.91 -2.71
C MET A 1 20.97 1.25 -3.65
N PRO A 2 21.08 0.84 -4.92
CA PRO A 2 19.97 1.01 -5.84
C PRO A 2 18.76 0.24 -5.31
N PHE A 3 17.60 0.78 -5.58
CA PHE A 3 16.37 0.21 -5.14
C PHE A 3 15.95 -0.95 -6.05
N ASP A 4 15.59 -2.10 -5.48
CA ASP A 4 15.08 -3.22 -6.27
C ASP A 4 13.56 -3.17 -6.35
N PHE A 5 13.04 -2.66 -7.48
CA PHE A 5 11.59 -2.57 -7.70
C PHE A 5 10.93 -3.91 -8.02
N LYS A 6 11.70 -5.00 -8.14
CA LYS A 6 11.14 -6.35 -8.31
C LYS A 6 10.73 -6.96 -6.98
N THR A 7 11.41 -6.57 -5.89
CA THR A 7 11.10 -7.01 -4.53
C THR A 7 11.03 -5.80 -3.60
N PRO A 8 10.08 -4.88 -3.83
CA PRO A 8 10.09 -3.59 -3.14
C PRO A 8 9.66 -3.66 -1.69
N PHE A 9 8.97 -4.71 -1.27
CA PHE A 9 8.36 -4.76 0.06
C PHE A 9 9.18 -5.62 1.00
N GLN A 10 9.20 -5.19 2.27
CA GLN A 10 9.79 -5.96 3.36
C GLN A 10 8.70 -6.25 4.39
N ALA A 11 8.76 -7.43 5.01
CA ALA A 11 7.80 -7.85 6.01
C ALA A 11 8.52 -8.19 7.32
N ARG A 12 7.88 -7.82 8.44
CA ARG A 12 8.36 -8.17 9.77
C ARG A 12 7.20 -8.70 10.60
N ARG A 13 7.35 -9.93 11.10
CA ARG A 13 6.34 -10.52 11.98
C ARG A 13 6.36 -9.85 13.35
N LEU A 14 5.19 -9.46 13.80
CA LEU A 14 4.95 -8.92 15.13
C LEU A 14 4.14 -9.93 15.95
N PRO A 15 4.00 -9.75 17.28
CA PRO A 15 3.13 -10.60 18.09
C PRO A 15 1.68 -10.57 17.63
N ASN A 16 0.92 -11.59 18.01
CA ASN A 16 -0.54 -11.66 17.84
C ASN A 16 -0.99 -11.74 16.38
N ARG A 17 -0.20 -12.42 15.53
CA ARG A 17 -0.54 -12.67 14.13
C ARG A 17 -0.63 -11.40 13.29
N VAL A 18 0.20 -10.43 13.61
CA VAL A 18 0.32 -9.16 12.87
C VAL A 18 1.64 -9.18 12.09
N THR A 19 1.60 -8.75 10.84
CA THR A 19 2.79 -8.56 10.00
C THR A 19 2.86 -7.11 9.57
N GLU A 20 3.99 -6.46 9.85
CA GLU A 20 4.28 -5.11 9.36
C GLU A 20 4.91 -5.23 7.98
N ILE A 21 4.37 -4.50 7.02
CA ILE A 21 4.90 -4.42 5.65
C ILE A 21 5.39 -3.00 5.41
N THR A 22 6.58 -2.88 4.84
CA THR A 22 7.20 -1.57 4.58
C THR A 22 7.50 -1.46 3.09
N ASP A 23 7.16 -0.30 2.50
CA ASP A 23 7.51 0.00 1.12
C ASP A 23 8.81 0.82 1.05
N PRO A 24 9.33 1.05 -0.16
CA PRO A 24 10.58 1.79 -0.36
C PRO A 24 10.61 3.21 0.21
N SER A 25 9.48 3.88 0.25
CA SER A 25 9.42 5.24 0.77
C SER A 25 9.43 5.29 2.30
N GLY A 26 9.39 4.14 2.97
CA GLY A 26 9.38 4.04 4.42
C GLY A 26 7.98 4.03 5.03
N VAL A 27 6.95 3.91 4.21
CA VAL A 27 5.56 3.83 4.66
C VAL A 27 5.24 2.39 5.03
N HIS A 28 4.39 2.21 6.05
CA HIS A 28 4.00 0.89 6.55
C HIS A 28 2.52 0.62 6.32
N CYS A 29 2.20 -0.66 6.17
CA CYS A 29 0.85 -1.17 6.36
C CYS A 29 0.92 -2.45 7.20
N PHE A 30 -0.22 -2.94 7.66
CA PHE A 30 -0.26 -4.05 8.60
C PHE A 30 -1.26 -5.10 8.14
N LEU A 31 -0.79 -6.35 8.09
CA LEU A 31 -1.63 -7.52 7.84
C LEU A 31 -1.98 -8.16 9.18
N VAL A 32 -3.26 -8.22 9.50
CA VAL A 32 -3.77 -8.84 10.73
C VAL A 32 -4.52 -10.10 10.34
N GLU A 33 -4.02 -11.25 10.79
CA GLU A 33 -4.61 -12.54 10.45
C GLU A 33 -5.56 -13.02 11.55
N GLY A 34 -6.81 -13.30 11.18
CA GLY A 34 -7.78 -13.94 12.05
C GLY A 34 -7.78 -15.46 11.86
N GLU A 35 -8.86 -16.11 12.24
CA GLU A 35 -9.00 -17.56 12.07
C GLU A 35 -9.45 -17.93 10.66
N THR A 36 -10.36 -17.15 10.06
CA THR A 36 -10.96 -17.44 8.76
C THR A 36 -10.68 -16.40 7.71
N GLN A 37 -10.23 -15.21 8.10
CA GLN A 37 -9.91 -14.14 7.18
C GLN A 37 -8.84 -13.22 7.78
N ALA A 38 -8.24 -12.39 6.93
CA ALA A 38 -7.26 -11.40 7.32
C ALA A 38 -7.72 -10.01 6.88
N VAL A 39 -7.21 -8.98 7.57
CA VAL A 39 -7.43 -7.59 7.21
C VAL A 39 -6.09 -6.95 6.91
N LEU A 40 -5.97 -6.30 5.76
CA LEU A 40 -4.83 -5.45 5.46
C LEU A 40 -5.22 -4.01 5.83
N ILE A 41 -4.53 -3.47 6.81
CA ILE A 41 -4.76 -2.10 7.29
C ILE A 41 -3.83 -1.19 6.54
N ASP A 42 -4.38 -0.35 5.69
CA ASP A 42 -3.70 0.54 4.74
C ASP A 42 -2.99 -0.22 3.60
N THR A 43 -2.60 0.50 2.57
CA THR A 43 -2.07 -0.08 1.33
C THR A 43 -0.83 0.65 0.82
N MET A 44 -0.29 1.58 1.59
CA MET A 44 0.90 2.36 1.26
C MET A 44 0.70 3.20 -0.02
N THR A 45 1.73 3.32 -0.85
CA THR A 45 1.79 4.34 -1.92
C THR A 45 1.37 3.86 -3.30
N GLY A 46 1.10 2.56 -3.45
CA GLY A 46 0.69 2.01 -4.75
C GLY A 46 1.84 1.63 -5.65
N ILE A 47 3.01 1.34 -5.09
CA ILE A 47 4.05 0.63 -5.81
C ILE A 47 3.50 -0.77 -6.12
N ARG A 48 3.71 -1.26 -7.35
CA ARG A 48 3.14 -2.52 -7.81
C ARG A 48 3.57 -3.70 -6.97
N GLY A 49 2.65 -4.66 -6.83
CA GLY A 49 2.95 -5.97 -6.29
C GLY A 49 2.54 -6.18 -4.84
N LEU A 50 1.86 -5.21 -4.21
CA LEU A 50 1.46 -5.38 -2.81
C LEU A 50 0.48 -6.54 -2.64
N LYS A 51 -0.52 -6.65 -3.51
CA LYS A 51 -1.51 -7.73 -3.42
C LYS A 51 -0.84 -9.10 -3.55
N GLU A 52 0.07 -9.24 -4.51
CA GLU A 52 0.83 -10.48 -4.69
C GLU A 52 1.72 -10.76 -3.47
N PHE A 53 2.39 -9.74 -2.96
CA PHE A 53 3.25 -9.88 -1.78
C PHE A 53 2.45 -10.35 -0.57
N VAL A 54 1.29 -9.77 -0.33
CA VAL A 54 0.39 -10.18 0.76
C VAL A 54 -0.02 -11.64 0.59
N SER A 55 -0.26 -12.10 -0.63
CA SER A 55 -0.63 -13.48 -0.89
C SER A 55 0.48 -14.48 -0.52
N THR A 56 1.73 -14.04 -0.45
CA THR A 56 2.82 -14.88 0.04
C THR A 56 2.88 -14.98 1.56
N LEU A 57 2.20 -14.07 2.26
CA LEU A 57 2.23 -13.98 3.73
C LEU A 57 1.05 -14.70 4.38
N THR A 58 -0.05 -14.88 3.67
CA THR A 58 -1.24 -15.52 4.20
C THR A 58 -2.02 -16.24 3.10
N ASP A 59 -2.62 -17.37 3.46
CA ASP A 59 -3.56 -18.10 2.59
C ASP A 59 -5.01 -17.69 2.83
N LEU A 60 -5.26 -16.82 3.82
CA LEU A 60 -6.61 -16.38 4.17
C LEU A 60 -7.14 -15.37 3.16
N PRO A 61 -8.46 -15.29 2.97
CA PRO A 61 -9.06 -14.17 2.24
C PRO A 61 -8.71 -12.85 2.93
N VAL A 62 -8.31 -11.85 2.15
CA VAL A 62 -7.87 -10.57 2.67
C VAL A 62 -8.88 -9.48 2.33
N GLN A 63 -9.31 -8.73 3.35
CA GLN A 63 -10.09 -7.52 3.17
C GLN A 63 -9.21 -6.32 3.49
N VAL A 64 -9.43 -5.20 2.80
CA VAL A 64 -8.67 -3.98 3.00
C VAL A 64 -9.48 -2.99 3.82
N ALA A 65 -8.87 -2.41 4.84
CA ALA A 65 -9.44 -1.32 5.61
C ALA A 65 -8.44 -0.17 5.67
N LEU A 66 -8.89 1.05 5.36
CA LEU A 66 -8.04 2.23 5.38
C LEU A 66 -8.26 3.00 6.68
N THR A 67 -7.16 3.44 7.30
CA THR A 67 -7.21 4.32 8.46
C THR A 67 -7.69 5.71 8.07
N HIS A 68 -7.26 6.17 6.89
CA HIS A 68 -7.66 7.47 6.33
C HIS A 68 -7.31 7.48 4.83
N GLY A 69 -7.68 8.55 4.14
CA GLY A 69 -7.63 8.62 2.68
C GLY A 69 -6.37 9.24 2.08
N HIS A 70 -5.31 9.53 2.85
CA HIS A 70 -4.08 10.07 2.29
C HIS A 70 -3.40 9.09 1.33
N MET A 71 -2.70 9.61 0.32
CA MET A 71 -2.14 8.80 -0.77
C MET A 71 -1.10 7.78 -0.30
N ASP A 72 -0.40 8.04 0.79
CA ASP A 72 0.61 7.13 1.33
C ASP A 72 0.00 6.00 2.15
N HIS A 73 -1.31 6.00 2.33
CA HIS A 73 -2.05 4.93 2.99
C HIS A 73 -3.06 4.28 2.06
N ALA A 74 -3.64 5.05 1.15
CA ALA A 74 -4.68 4.58 0.24
C ALA A 74 -4.17 4.29 -1.18
N GLY A 75 -2.90 4.55 -1.47
CA GLY A 75 -2.37 4.50 -2.83
C GLY A 75 -2.38 3.13 -3.48
N GLY A 76 -2.27 2.07 -2.69
CA GLY A 76 -2.25 0.71 -3.21
C GLY A 76 -3.62 0.05 -3.34
N VAL A 77 -4.69 0.75 -2.96
CA VAL A 77 -6.03 0.16 -2.95
C VAL A 77 -6.51 -0.25 -4.35
N PHE A 78 -5.96 0.35 -5.38
CA PHE A 78 -6.28 0.03 -6.76
C PHE A 78 -6.01 -1.43 -7.13
N GLU A 79 -5.03 -2.07 -6.52
CA GLU A 79 -4.77 -3.50 -6.77
C GLU A 79 -5.84 -4.40 -6.17
N PHE A 80 -6.54 -3.92 -5.14
CA PHE A 80 -7.52 -4.73 -4.42
C PHE A 80 -8.95 -4.52 -4.92
N GLY A 81 -9.24 -3.34 -5.49
CA GLY A 81 -10.52 -3.02 -6.07
C GLY A 81 -11.65 -2.74 -5.07
N ARG A 82 -11.42 -2.95 -3.79
CA ARG A 82 -12.41 -2.76 -2.73
C ARG A 82 -11.72 -2.45 -1.42
N CYS A 83 -12.31 -1.56 -0.63
CA CYS A 83 -11.83 -1.29 0.73
C CYS A 83 -12.94 -0.75 1.62
N ALA A 84 -12.74 -0.86 2.93
CA ALA A 84 -13.55 -0.18 3.94
C ALA A 84 -12.86 1.11 4.35
N ILE A 85 -13.62 2.20 4.48
CA ILE A 85 -13.11 3.50 4.90
C ILE A 85 -14.24 4.28 5.54
N HIS A 86 -13.93 5.13 6.52
CA HIS A 86 -14.92 6.02 7.09
C HIS A 86 -15.43 7.00 6.01
N PRO A 87 -16.76 7.15 5.85
CA PRO A 87 -17.30 7.98 4.76
C PRO A 87 -16.80 9.43 4.75
N ALA A 88 -16.46 10.00 5.90
CA ALA A 88 -15.93 11.36 5.97
C ALA A 88 -14.58 11.52 5.27
N ASP A 89 -13.84 10.42 5.07
CA ASP A 89 -12.51 10.45 4.43
C ASP A 89 -12.56 10.16 2.93
N ILE A 90 -13.72 9.79 2.37
CA ILE A 90 -13.83 9.48 0.94
C ILE A 90 -13.36 10.65 0.06
N PRO A 91 -13.70 11.92 0.34
CA PRO A 91 -13.20 13.04 -0.47
C PRO A 91 -11.69 13.17 -0.48
N MET A 92 -11.00 12.75 0.58
CA MET A 92 -9.54 12.80 0.65
C MET A 92 -8.87 11.85 -0.34
N LEU A 93 -9.58 10.83 -0.78
CA LEU A 93 -9.08 9.85 -1.75
C LEU A 93 -8.80 10.48 -3.12
N ASP A 94 -9.38 11.65 -3.44
CA ASP A 94 -9.09 12.35 -4.69
C ASP A 94 -7.62 12.71 -4.83
N GLY A 95 -6.86 12.79 -3.73
CA GLY A 95 -5.43 13.06 -3.75
C GLY A 95 -4.54 11.88 -4.08
N ARG A 96 -5.12 10.67 -4.32
CA ARG A 96 -4.33 9.46 -4.56
C ARG A 96 -3.99 9.20 -6.03
N THR A 97 -3.97 10.24 -6.85
CA THR A 97 -3.67 10.11 -8.28
C THR A 97 -2.25 9.57 -8.51
N LEU A 98 -2.05 8.94 -9.66
CA LEU A 98 -0.73 8.41 -10.02
C LEU A 98 0.39 9.46 -9.94
N PRO A 99 0.23 10.68 -10.53
CA PRO A 99 1.28 11.69 -10.40
C PRO A 99 1.57 12.09 -8.95
N ALA A 100 0.56 12.19 -8.10
CA ALA A 100 0.75 12.54 -6.68
C ALA A 100 1.54 11.45 -5.95
N ARG A 101 1.22 10.18 -6.19
CA ARG A 101 1.91 9.05 -5.57
C ARG A 101 3.35 8.94 -6.06
N MET A 102 3.58 9.11 -7.35
CA MET A 102 4.94 9.13 -7.91
C MET A 102 5.78 10.24 -7.30
N GLY A 103 5.23 11.45 -7.23
CA GLY A 103 5.93 12.59 -6.65
C GLY A 103 6.31 12.35 -5.20
N TYR A 104 5.41 11.79 -4.41
CA TYR A 104 5.67 11.47 -3.02
C TYR A 104 6.82 10.46 -2.87
N VAL A 105 6.73 9.33 -3.58
CA VAL A 105 7.74 8.26 -3.46
C VAL A 105 9.10 8.75 -3.96
N ARG A 106 9.15 9.40 -5.11
CA ARG A 106 10.40 9.93 -5.66
C ARG A 106 11.04 10.94 -4.70
N GLY A 107 10.23 11.83 -4.11
CA GLY A 107 10.71 12.79 -3.12
C GLY A 107 11.28 12.13 -1.87
N GLN A 108 10.62 11.10 -1.36
CA GLN A 108 11.10 10.36 -0.19
C GLN A 108 12.41 9.61 -0.48
N LEU A 109 12.52 8.99 -1.65
CA LEU A 109 13.75 8.28 -2.03
C LEU A 109 14.91 9.25 -2.22
N GLN A 110 14.67 10.42 -2.83
CA GLN A 110 15.68 11.47 -2.94
C GLN A 110 16.16 11.95 -1.57
N ALA A 111 15.24 12.11 -0.62
CA ALA A 111 15.59 12.49 0.75
C ALA A 111 16.43 11.42 1.45
N GLN A 112 16.32 10.15 1.04
CA GLN A 112 17.14 9.05 1.54
C GLN A 112 18.48 8.92 0.81
N GLY A 113 18.77 9.80 -0.16
CA GLY A 113 20.00 9.76 -0.92
C GLY A 113 19.97 8.84 -2.14
N GLU A 114 18.81 8.30 -2.50
CA GLU A 114 18.67 7.44 -3.68
C GLU A 114 18.71 8.27 -4.96
N THR A 115 19.38 7.75 -5.98
CA THR A 115 19.47 8.37 -7.30
C THR A 115 18.72 7.57 -8.37
N ASP A 116 18.43 6.30 -8.11
CA ASP A 116 17.64 5.45 -8.99
C ASP A 116 16.18 5.53 -8.55
N LEU A 117 15.39 6.35 -9.27
CA LEU A 117 14.02 6.66 -8.88
C LEU A 117 13.03 5.90 -9.76
N PRO A 118 11.90 5.45 -9.18
CA PRO A 118 10.89 4.72 -9.95
C PRO A 118 10.19 5.63 -10.95
N ASP A 119 9.88 5.07 -12.12
CA ASP A 119 9.02 5.70 -13.11
C ASP A 119 7.57 5.19 -12.99
N GLU A 120 6.72 5.60 -13.92
CA GLU A 120 5.31 5.24 -13.93
C GLU A 120 5.08 3.73 -13.92
N ALA A 121 5.97 2.94 -14.56
CA ALA A 121 5.81 1.49 -14.64
C ALA A 121 5.90 0.78 -13.29
N ALA A 122 6.52 1.42 -12.29
CA ALA A 122 6.64 0.86 -10.94
C ALA A 122 5.37 1.02 -10.11
N PHE A 123 4.37 1.76 -10.60
CA PHE A 123 3.17 2.09 -9.84
C PHE A 123 1.93 1.45 -10.45
N VAL A 124 0.95 1.16 -9.57
CA VAL A 124 -0.37 0.72 -9.98
C VAL A 124 -1.11 1.91 -10.61
N PRO A 125 -1.71 1.77 -11.81
CA PRO A 125 -2.50 2.86 -12.39
C PRO A 125 -3.79 3.07 -11.62
N ASP A 126 -4.34 4.28 -11.71
CA ASP A 126 -5.63 4.60 -11.13
C ASP A 126 -6.73 3.72 -11.78
N SER A 127 -7.65 3.23 -10.98
CA SER A 127 -8.76 2.41 -11.43
C SER A 127 -9.94 2.54 -10.48
N PRO A 128 -11.16 2.11 -10.89
CA PRO A 128 -12.31 2.15 -9.99
C PRO A 128 -12.12 1.28 -8.76
N VAL A 129 -12.61 1.77 -7.61
CA VAL A 129 -12.57 1.07 -6.32
C VAL A 129 -13.94 1.19 -5.67
N GLU A 130 -14.45 0.09 -5.13
CA GLU A 130 -15.67 0.09 -4.32
C GLU A 130 -15.32 0.41 -2.86
N PHE A 131 -16.10 1.30 -2.25
CA PHE A 131 -15.93 1.68 -0.85
C PHE A 131 -17.10 1.19 -0.02
N SER A 132 -16.81 0.70 1.18
CA SER A 132 -17.82 0.38 2.19
C SER A 132 -17.49 1.11 3.51
N ALA A 133 -18.50 1.32 4.30
CA ALA A 133 -18.36 1.98 5.62
C ALA A 133 -17.81 1.01 6.68
#